data_c4cbb077753bdaf50fe7dc51e68dbe69
#
_entry.id   c4cbb077753bdaf50fe7dc51e68dbe69
#
_cell.length_a   1.000
_cell.length_b   1.000
_cell.length_c   1.000
_cell.angle_alpha   90.00
_cell.angle_beta   90.00
_cell.angle_gamma   90.00
#
_symmetry.space_group_name_H-M   'P 1'
#
loop_
_entity.id
_entity.type
_entity.pdbx_description
1 polymer ?
#
loop_
_entity_poly.entity_id
_entity_poly.type
_entity_poly.pdbx_seq_one_letter_code
_entity_poly.pdbx_strand_id
1 'polypeptide(L)'
;RGVTDEFIEPVVLRGRPRLEPEDAAIFFNFRPDRARQLTKLLLDDGYDVTTMTRYSDELDTPVAFAEQDVDETLAEVLSEHGLRQLHAAETEKYAHVTYFFNGGREEEWPGETRLLVPSPREVGTYDKQPEMSAEEVAARFDAELAVGGYAFAVVNFANPDMVGHSGVIPAVVKAVEVTDACLGRVVETVERLGGVALITADHGNAEQMLEEDGESPHTAHTTNRVPLVVTDPAVSVEDGELGDLAPTVLAYLGLRKPLQMTGRNLCK
;
A
#
# COMPACT_ATOMS: atom_id res chain seq x y z
N ARG A 1 -7.22 28.87 0.41
CA ARG A 1 -8.54 28.30 0.72
C ARG A 1 -8.46 27.17 1.75
N GLY A 2 -7.25 26.78 2.24
CA GLY A 2 -7.05 25.70 3.18
C GLY A 2 -7.33 24.30 2.60
N VAL A 3 -7.27 24.15 1.29
CA VAL A 3 -7.38 22.85 0.58
C VAL A 3 -5.97 22.43 0.22
N THR A 4 -5.60 21.22 0.63
CA THR A 4 -4.27 20.64 0.44
C THR A 4 -4.29 19.48 -0.58
N ASP A 5 -3.19 19.31 -1.27
CA ASP A 5 -2.82 18.16 -2.12
C ASP A 5 -3.99 17.41 -2.80
N GLU A 6 -4.35 16.25 -2.30
CA GLU A 6 -5.32 15.33 -2.90
C GLU A 6 -6.74 15.89 -2.99
N PHE A 7 -7.03 16.97 -2.26
CA PHE A 7 -8.36 17.59 -2.21
C PHE A 7 -8.48 18.80 -3.14
N ILE A 8 -7.45 19.11 -3.93
CA ILE A 8 -7.49 20.20 -4.92
C ILE A 8 -8.42 19.79 -6.06
N GLU A 9 -9.51 20.54 -6.21
CA GLU A 9 -10.43 20.34 -7.32
C GLU A 9 -9.81 20.77 -8.66
N PRO A 10 -10.18 20.14 -9.79
CA PRO A 10 -9.74 20.54 -11.11
C PRO A 10 -10.04 22.00 -11.40
N VAL A 11 -9.06 22.75 -11.91
CA VAL A 11 -9.18 24.17 -12.22
C VAL A 11 -8.78 24.43 -13.66
N VAL A 12 -9.67 25.09 -14.40
CA VAL A 12 -9.38 25.57 -15.75
C VAL A 12 -8.88 27.01 -15.69
N LEU A 13 -7.64 27.23 -16.13
CA LEU A 13 -7.06 28.56 -16.23
C LEU A 13 -7.52 29.24 -17.54
N ARG A 14 -8.17 30.41 -17.42
CA ARG A 14 -8.60 31.18 -18.59
C ARG A 14 -7.39 31.65 -19.40
N GLY A 15 -7.53 31.66 -20.75
CA GLY A 15 -6.50 32.16 -21.65
C GLY A 15 -5.28 31.24 -21.82
N ARG A 16 -5.31 29.99 -21.31
CA ARG A 16 -4.30 28.96 -21.60
C ARG A 16 -4.76 28.15 -22.82
N PRO A 17 -3.80 27.68 -23.65
CA PRO A 17 -4.13 26.75 -24.72
C PRO A 17 -4.78 25.50 -24.15
N ARG A 18 -5.68 24.92 -24.91
CA ARG A 18 -6.24 23.57 -24.63
C ARG A 18 -5.53 22.58 -25.53
N LEU A 19 -5.66 21.30 -25.21
CA LEU A 19 -5.30 20.25 -26.14
C LEU A 19 -6.19 20.38 -27.40
N GLU A 20 -5.55 20.41 -28.55
CA GLU A 20 -6.21 20.35 -29.85
C GLU A 20 -6.12 18.91 -30.39
N PRO A 21 -7.00 18.48 -31.30
CA PRO A 21 -7.02 17.09 -31.77
C PRO A 21 -5.70 16.60 -32.41
N GLU A 22 -4.87 17.53 -32.90
CA GLU A 22 -3.58 17.23 -33.53
C GLU A 22 -2.41 17.20 -32.53
N ASP A 23 -2.65 17.54 -31.26
CA ASP A 23 -1.62 17.53 -30.22
C ASP A 23 -1.36 16.10 -29.74
N ALA A 24 -0.09 15.77 -29.49
CA ALA A 24 0.31 14.56 -28.80
C ALA A 24 0.51 14.84 -27.30
N ALA A 25 0.00 13.98 -26.45
CA ALA A 25 0.11 14.11 -25.02
C ALA A 25 1.06 13.06 -24.45
N ILE A 26 1.94 13.46 -23.54
CA ILE A 26 2.72 12.55 -22.70
C ILE A 26 2.14 12.59 -21.29
N PHE A 27 1.59 11.46 -20.84
CA PHE A 27 1.08 11.32 -19.49
C PHE A 27 2.18 10.72 -18.61
N PHE A 28 2.91 11.58 -17.90
CA PHE A 28 4.19 11.22 -17.27
C PHE A 28 4.07 10.62 -15.86
N ASN A 29 2.88 10.26 -15.41
CA ASN A 29 2.70 9.50 -14.17
C ASN A 29 3.29 8.09 -14.32
N PHE A 30 4.02 7.64 -13.29
CA PHE A 30 4.51 6.26 -13.23
C PHE A 30 3.51 5.32 -12.57
N ARG A 31 2.66 5.83 -11.66
CA ARG A 31 1.65 5.05 -10.95
C ARG A 31 0.38 4.90 -11.79
N PRO A 32 -0.08 3.66 -12.08
CA PRO A 32 -1.15 3.40 -13.05
C PRO A 32 -2.56 3.56 -12.48
N ASP A 33 -2.78 3.34 -11.18
CA ASP A 33 -4.08 3.10 -10.54
C ASP A 33 -5.15 4.16 -10.85
N ARG A 34 -4.84 5.45 -10.72
CA ARG A 34 -5.76 6.56 -11.05
C ARG A 34 -5.50 7.14 -12.45
N ALA A 35 -4.25 7.07 -12.93
CA ALA A 35 -3.87 7.62 -14.23
C ALA A 35 -4.64 6.96 -15.38
N ARG A 36 -4.96 5.65 -15.28
CA ARG A 36 -5.75 4.90 -16.27
C ARG A 36 -7.12 5.52 -16.55
N GLN A 37 -7.77 6.14 -15.54
CA GLN A 37 -9.09 6.75 -15.71
C GLN A 37 -9.05 7.95 -16.65
N LEU A 38 -8.10 8.87 -16.44
CA LEU A 38 -7.94 10.04 -17.27
C LEU A 38 -7.40 9.69 -18.66
N THR A 39 -6.45 8.73 -18.73
CA THR A 39 -5.93 8.24 -20.02
C THR A 39 -7.05 7.68 -20.88
N LYS A 40 -7.94 6.87 -20.29
CA LYS A 40 -9.11 6.34 -21.03
C LYS A 40 -9.96 7.45 -21.61
N LEU A 41 -10.28 8.50 -20.84
CA LEU A 41 -11.08 9.63 -21.33
C LEU A 41 -10.39 10.38 -22.47
N LEU A 42 -9.06 10.57 -22.39
CA LEU A 42 -8.31 11.22 -23.47
C LEU A 42 -8.33 10.39 -24.76
N LEU A 43 -8.20 9.07 -24.66
CA LEU A 43 -8.30 8.17 -25.80
C LEU A 43 -9.71 8.12 -26.39
N ASP A 44 -10.75 8.08 -25.54
CA ASP A 44 -12.15 8.10 -25.96
C ASP A 44 -12.49 9.41 -26.70
N ASP A 45 -11.83 10.51 -26.34
CA ASP A 45 -11.93 11.82 -27.03
C ASP A 45 -11.03 11.92 -28.28
N GLY A 46 -10.23 10.87 -28.58
CA GLY A 46 -9.45 10.78 -29.83
C GLY A 46 -8.05 11.42 -29.75
N TYR A 47 -7.52 11.71 -28.56
CA TYR A 47 -6.17 12.25 -28.41
C TYR A 47 -5.10 11.15 -28.56
N ASP A 48 -3.95 11.51 -29.14
CA ASP A 48 -2.75 10.68 -29.15
C ASP A 48 -2.02 10.79 -27.81
N VAL A 49 -2.01 9.69 -27.03
CA VAL A 49 -1.47 9.68 -25.67
C VAL A 49 -0.37 8.63 -25.55
N THR A 50 0.82 9.07 -25.15
CA THR A 50 1.91 8.19 -24.70
C THR A 50 1.94 8.20 -23.18
N THR A 51 1.96 7.00 -22.55
CA THR A 51 2.07 6.85 -21.10
C THR A 51 3.49 6.49 -20.67
N MET A 52 3.88 6.83 -19.44
CA MET A 52 5.21 6.48 -18.92
C MET A 52 5.34 4.99 -18.65
N THR A 53 4.33 4.40 -18.06
CA THR A 53 4.24 2.95 -17.79
C THR A 53 2.93 2.43 -18.37
N ARG A 54 2.77 1.12 -18.44
CA ARG A 54 1.48 0.51 -18.79
C ARG A 54 0.48 0.74 -17.67
N TYR A 55 -0.65 1.39 -17.99
CA TYR A 55 -1.70 1.68 -16.99
C TYR A 55 -2.82 0.64 -16.97
N SER A 56 -3.03 -0.08 -18.05
CA SER A 56 -3.97 -1.20 -18.18
C SER A 56 -3.74 -1.90 -19.51
N ASP A 57 -3.99 -3.20 -19.57
CA ASP A 57 -3.98 -3.99 -20.82
C ASP A 57 -5.13 -3.61 -21.77
N GLU A 58 -6.17 -2.95 -21.25
CA GLU A 58 -7.30 -2.46 -22.05
C GLU A 58 -7.00 -1.16 -22.79
N LEU A 59 -5.90 -0.47 -22.45
CA LEU A 59 -5.53 0.82 -23.05
C LEU A 59 -4.46 0.61 -24.12
N ASP A 60 -4.84 0.82 -25.38
CA ASP A 60 -3.91 0.78 -26.52
C ASP A 60 -3.15 2.10 -26.64
N THR A 61 -2.05 2.23 -25.89
CA THR A 61 -1.18 3.41 -25.87
C THR A 61 0.29 3.01 -26.04
N PRO A 62 1.10 3.84 -26.73
CA PRO A 62 2.55 3.73 -26.62
C PRO A 62 2.99 3.90 -25.16
N VAL A 63 3.93 3.06 -24.70
CA VAL A 63 4.48 3.08 -23.36
C VAL A 63 5.96 3.44 -23.43
N ALA A 64 6.38 4.47 -22.69
CA ALA A 64 7.76 4.96 -22.72
C ALA A 64 8.74 3.99 -22.03
N PHE A 65 8.32 3.37 -20.92
CA PHE A 65 9.11 2.39 -20.17
C PHE A 65 8.32 1.09 -20.11
N ALA A 66 8.88 0.05 -20.71
CA ALA A 66 8.29 -1.29 -20.63
C ALA A 66 8.18 -1.74 -19.18
N GLU A 67 7.15 -2.51 -18.88
CA GLU A 67 7.04 -3.19 -17.59
C GLU A 67 8.26 -4.07 -17.37
N GLN A 68 8.75 -4.03 -16.14
CA GLN A 68 9.69 -5.03 -15.66
C GLN A 68 8.85 -6.07 -14.92
N ASP A 69 8.82 -7.27 -15.44
CA ASP A 69 8.21 -8.39 -14.75
C ASP A 69 8.97 -8.60 -13.43
N VAL A 70 8.23 -8.52 -12.32
CA VAL A 70 8.77 -8.81 -10.99
C VAL A 70 8.40 -10.26 -10.67
N ASP A 71 9.25 -11.17 -11.12
CA ASP A 71 9.14 -12.59 -10.85
C ASP A 71 9.59 -12.94 -9.43
N GLU A 72 9.19 -14.11 -8.98
CA GLU A 72 9.58 -14.67 -7.69
C GLU A 72 9.24 -13.73 -6.51
N THR A 73 8.07 -13.06 -6.58
CA THR A 73 7.53 -12.31 -5.44
C THR A 73 7.29 -13.22 -4.24
N LEU A 74 7.17 -12.65 -3.03
CA LEU A 74 6.87 -13.46 -1.85
C LEU A 74 5.60 -14.29 -2.04
N ALA A 75 4.54 -13.67 -2.59
CA ALA A 75 3.27 -14.35 -2.84
C ALA A 75 3.39 -15.52 -3.81
N GLU A 76 4.18 -15.36 -4.87
CA GLU A 76 4.47 -16.40 -5.85
C GLU A 76 5.23 -17.57 -5.22
N VAL A 77 6.31 -17.26 -4.49
CA VAL A 77 7.12 -18.29 -3.80
C VAL A 77 6.28 -19.10 -2.81
N LEU A 78 5.41 -18.45 -2.04
CA LEU A 78 4.49 -19.14 -1.13
C LEU A 78 3.52 -20.05 -1.89
N SER A 79 2.96 -19.56 -2.98
CA SER A 79 2.07 -20.33 -3.85
C SER A 79 2.73 -21.57 -4.46
N GLU A 80 3.96 -21.43 -4.97
CA GLU A 80 4.74 -22.57 -5.52
C GLU A 80 5.04 -23.66 -4.49
N HIS A 81 5.15 -23.26 -3.21
CA HIS A 81 5.31 -24.22 -2.11
C HIS A 81 3.99 -24.74 -1.57
N GLY A 82 2.85 -24.40 -2.19
CA GLY A 82 1.52 -24.84 -1.78
C GLY A 82 1.08 -24.24 -0.43
N LEU A 83 1.67 -23.14 0.00
CA LEU A 83 1.37 -22.47 1.26
C LEU A 83 0.23 -21.48 1.08
N ARG A 84 -0.71 -21.49 2.05
CA ARG A 84 -1.82 -20.53 2.06
C ARG A 84 -1.36 -19.19 2.61
N GLN A 85 -1.87 -18.11 2.01
CA GLN A 85 -1.58 -16.74 2.39
C GLN A 85 -2.85 -15.89 2.44
N LEU A 86 -2.89 -14.95 3.39
CA LEU A 86 -4.01 -14.04 3.61
C LEU A 86 -3.55 -12.60 3.40
N HIS A 87 -4.24 -11.86 2.52
CA HIS A 87 -3.97 -10.45 2.23
C HIS A 87 -5.20 -9.62 2.62
N ALA A 88 -5.03 -8.66 3.51
CA ALA A 88 -6.14 -7.90 4.08
C ALA A 88 -5.87 -6.41 4.11
N ALA A 89 -6.82 -5.63 3.67
CA ALA A 89 -6.84 -4.17 3.82
C ALA A 89 -8.24 -3.60 3.60
N GLU A 90 -8.41 -2.34 3.94
CA GLU A 90 -9.53 -1.56 3.45
C GLU A 90 -9.27 -1.00 2.04
N THR A 91 -10.30 -0.47 1.36
CA THR A 91 -10.28 -0.08 -0.06
C THR A 91 -9.05 0.77 -0.42
N GLU A 92 -8.68 1.76 0.39
CA GLU A 92 -7.59 2.70 0.10
C GLU A 92 -6.21 2.03 0.02
N LYS A 93 -6.02 0.90 0.70
CA LYS A 93 -4.75 0.17 0.74
C LYS A 93 -4.85 -1.26 0.19
N TYR A 94 -5.98 -1.61 -0.42
CA TYR A 94 -6.17 -2.96 -0.96
C TYR A 94 -5.16 -3.30 -2.06
N ALA A 95 -4.94 -2.38 -2.99
CA ALA A 95 -3.96 -2.58 -4.06
C ALA A 95 -2.51 -2.76 -3.54
N HIS A 96 -2.18 -2.19 -2.36
CA HIS A 96 -0.84 -2.31 -1.78
C HIS A 96 -0.54 -3.73 -1.29
N VAL A 97 -1.55 -4.41 -0.75
CA VAL A 97 -1.42 -5.79 -0.27
C VAL A 97 -1.81 -6.85 -1.32
N THR A 98 -2.23 -6.44 -2.52
CA THR A 98 -2.62 -7.35 -3.60
C THR A 98 -1.81 -7.07 -4.86
N TYR A 99 -2.26 -6.17 -5.72
CA TYR A 99 -1.63 -5.88 -7.00
C TYR A 99 -0.14 -5.55 -6.88
N PHE A 100 0.23 -4.58 -6.03
CA PHE A 100 1.64 -4.19 -5.87
C PHE A 100 2.45 -5.27 -5.14
N PHE A 101 1.87 -5.91 -4.13
CA PHE A 101 2.53 -6.99 -3.39
C PHE A 101 2.81 -8.20 -4.29
N ASN A 102 1.94 -8.43 -5.27
CA ASN A 102 2.05 -9.51 -6.25
C ASN A 102 2.86 -9.12 -7.51
N GLY A 103 3.62 -8.01 -7.46
CA GLY A 103 4.49 -7.60 -8.56
C GLY A 103 3.75 -7.07 -9.78
N GLY A 104 2.53 -6.54 -9.61
CA GLY A 104 1.69 -6.04 -10.71
C GLY A 104 0.67 -7.04 -11.24
N ARG A 105 0.55 -8.21 -10.61
CA ARG A 105 -0.42 -9.23 -10.97
C ARG A 105 -1.79 -8.96 -10.34
N GLU A 106 -2.82 -8.89 -11.17
CA GLU A 106 -4.22 -8.69 -10.71
C GLU A 106 -4.84 -9.98 -10.16
N GLU A 107 -4.56 -11.13 -10.77
CA GLU A 107 -5.13 -12.40 -10.35
C GLU A 107 -4.50 -12.91 -9.06
N GLU A 108 -5.30 -13.60 -8.28
CA GLU A 108 -4.85 -14.29 -7.08
C GLU A 108 -3.87 -15.42 -7.40
N TRP A 109 -2.87 -15.60 -6.56
CA TRP A 109 -2.04 -16.78 -6.59
C TRP A 109 -2.78 -17.99 -6.00
N PRO A 110 -2.53 -19.21 -6.45
CA PRO A 110 -3.05 -20.42 -5.79
C PRO A 110 -2.73 -20.41 -4.30
N GLY A 111 -3.75 -20.52 -3.45
CA GLY A 111 -3.60 -20.43 -1.99
C GLY A 111 -3.68 -19.03 -1.40
N GLU A 112 -3.77 -17.99 -2.22
CA GLU A 112 -4.03 -16.62 -1.78
C GLU A 112 -5.51 -16.43 -1.44
N THR A 113 -5.77 -15.76 -0.32
CA THR A 113 -7.10 -15.32 0.10
C THR A 113 -7.04 -13.81 0.27
N ARG A 114 -7.95 -13.08 -0.36
CA ARG A 114 -8.04 -11.62 -0.27
C ARG A 114 -9.24 -11.19 0.57
N LEU A 115 -8.97 -10.33 1.54
CA LEU A 115 -9.99 -9.78 2.42
C LEU A 115 -10.04 -8.26 2.22
N LEU A 116 -11.06 -7.80 1.50
CA LEU A 116 -11.35 -6.39 1.29
C LEU A 116 -12.43 -5.92 2.26
N VAL A 117 -12.14 -4.82 2.95
CA VAL A 117 -13.11 -4.06 3.74
C VAL A 117 -13.37 -2.73 3.05
N PRO A 118 -14.62 -2.32 2.81
CA PRO A 118 -14.88 -1.02 2.22
C PRO A 118 -14.41 0.12 3.14
N SER A 119 -13.66 1.09 2.60
CA SER A 119 -13.37 2.34 3.31
C SER A 119 -14.62 3.20 3.41
N PRO A 120 -14.73 4.08 4.43
CA PRO A 120 -15.87 4.99 4.58
C PRO A 120 -16.04 5.90 3.35
N ARG A 121 -17.25 5.94 2.79
CA ARG A 121 -17.59 6.76 1.60
C ARG A 121 -18.40 8.01 1.92
N GLU A 122 -18.89 8.11 3.15
CA GLU A 122 -19.81 9.18 3.57
C GLU A 122 -19.07 10.45 4.04
N VAL A 123 -17.75 10.37 4.20
CA VAL A 123 -16.90 11.47 4.61
C VAL A 123 -16.12 12.03 3.42
N GLY A 124 -16.07 13.36 3.31
CA GLY A 124 -15.29 14.01 2.24
C GLY A 124 -13.77 13.91 2.46
N THR A 125 -13.35 13.76 3.71
CA THR A 125 -11.94 13.63 4.14
C THR A 125 -11.87 12.78 5.40
N TYR A 126 -10.82 11.97 5.54
CA TYR A 126 -10.69 10.99 6.63
C TYR A 126 -10.35 11.59 8.01
N ASP A 127 -10.00 12.87 8.08
CA ASP A 127 -9.87 13.59 9.37
C ASP A 127 -11.19 13.65 10.15
N LYS A 128 -12.33 13.49 9.47
CA LYS A 128 -13.66 13.45 10.10
C LYS A 128 -14.06 12.08 10.61
N GLN A 129 -13.35 11.04 10.20
CA GLN A 129 -13.51 9.66 10.64
C GLN A 129 -12.15 8.96 10.68
N PRO A 130 -11.27 9.34 11.63
CA PRO A 130 -9.89 8.84 11.68
C PRO A 130 -9.76 7.34 11.91
N GLU A 131 -10.77 6.71 12.51
CA GLU A 131 -10.86 5.27 12.68
C GLU A 131 -11.01 4.50 11.36
N MET A 132 -11.49 5.17 10.30
CA MET A 132 -11.74 4.57 9.00
C MET A 132 -12.42 3.19 9.16
N SER A 133 -11.87 2.13 8.56
CA SER A 133 -12.39 0.77 8.70
C SER A 133 -11.44 -0.17 9.46
N ALA A 134 -10.47 0.36 10.20
CA ALA A 134 -9.43 -0.44 10.84
C ALA A 134 -9.97 -1.52 11.79
N GLU A 135 -11.00 -1.20 12.59
CA GLU A 135 -11.60 -2.18 13.52
C GLU A 135 -12.26 -3.35 12.78
N GLU A 136 -12.93 -3.09 11.66
CA GLU A 136 -13.52 -4.15 10.85
C GLU A 136 -12.43 -4.97 10.15
N VAL A 137 -11.38 -4.32 9.63
CA VAL A 137 -10.23 -5.01 9.05
C VAL A 137 -9.62 -5.96 10.07
N ALA A 138 -9.29 -5.48 11.28
CA ALA A 138 -8.72 -6.31 12.34
C ALA A 138 -9.66 -7.47 12.73
N ALA A 139 -10.96 -7.20 12.93
CA ALA A 139 -11.91 -8.21 13.33
C ALA A 139 -12.07 -9.34 12.29
N ARG A 140 -12.15 -8.97 10.99
CA ARG A 140 -12.26 -9.94 9.91
C ARG A 140 -10.96 -10.70 9.68
N PHE A 141 -9.80 -10.02 9.82
CA PHE A 141 -8.50 -10.65 9.75
C PHE A 141 -8.32 -11.70 10.85
N ASP A 142 -8.65 -11.36 12.10
CA ASP A 142 -8.61 -12.29 13.23
C ASP A 142 -9.51 -13.51 13.00
N ALA A 143 -10.73 -13.29 12.52
CA ALA A 143 -11.68 -14.35 12.25
C ALA A 143 -11.16 -15.30 11.16
N GLU A 144 -10.58 -14.77 10.10
CA GLU A 144 -10.04 -15.57 9.01
C GLU A 144 -8.77 -16.34 9.43
N LEU A 145 -7.86 -15.71 10.18
CA LEU A 145 -6.70 -16.40 10.74
C LEU A 145 -7.12 -17.55 11.67
N ALA A 146 -8.18 -17.38 12.45
CA ALA A 146 -8.70 -18.40 13.36
C ALA A 146 -9.22 -19.64 12.62
N VAL A 147 -9.64 -19.54 11.35
CA VAL A 147 -9.94 -20.71 10.51
C VAL A 147 -8.71 -21.60 10.35
N GLY A 148 -7.53 -21.00 10.36
CA GLY A 148 -6.24 -21.71 10.35
C GLY A 148 -5.74 -22.12 8.97
N GLY A 149 -4.53 -22.66 8.95
CA GLY A 149 -3.87 -23.18 7.76
C GLY A 149 -3.16 -22.12 6.92
N TYR A 150 -3.07 -20.88 7.35
CA TYR A 150 -2.26 -19.84 6.73
C TYR A 150 -0.82 -19.94 7.20
N ALA A 151 0.13 -19.96 6.26
CA ALA A 151 1.55 -19.88 6.55
C ALA A 151 2.05 -18.44 6.62
N PHE A 152 1.37 -17.54 5.93
CA PHE A 152 1.66 -16.11 5.87
C PHE A 152 0.37 -15.30 5.87
N ALA A 153 0.44 -14.12 6.46
CA ALA A 153 -0.62 -13.14 6.36
C ALA A 153 -0.02 -11.72 6.31
N VAL A 154 -0.62 -10.87 5.50
CA VAL A 154 -0.31 -9.44 5.44
C VAL A 154 -1.57 -8.63 5.65
N VAL A 155 -1.48 -7.63 6.51
CA VAL A 155 -2.56 -6.66 6.75
C VAL A 155 -1.99 -5.25 6.69
N ASN A 156 -2.70 -4.34 6.04
CA ASN A 156 -2.36 -2.91 6.02
C ASN A 156 -3.47 -2.10 6.68
N PHE A 157 -3.10 -1.25 7.64
CA PHE A 157 -3.97 -0.24 8.25
C PHE A 157 -3.71 1.10 7.59
N ALA A 158 -4.70 1.60 6.86
CA ALA A 158 -4.60 2.80 6.03
C ALA A 158 -4.56 4.11 6.84
N ASN A 159 -4.99 4.08 8.09
CA ASN A 159 -5.31 5.25 8.88
C ASN A 159 -4.17 6.26 9.02
N PRO A 160 -2.93 5.89 9.43
CA PRO A 160 -1.86 6.87 9.62
C PRO A 160 -1.53 7.63 8.34
N ASP A 161 -1.55 6.95 7.18
CA ASP A 161 -1.27 7.56 5.90
C ASP A 161 -2.44 8.42 5.41
N MET A 162 -3.63 7.84 5.29
CA MET A 162 -4.80 8.53 4.72
C MET A 162 -5.25 9.73 5.53
N VAL A 163 -5.20 9.64 6.86
CA VAL A 163 -5.50 10.78 7.75
C VAL A 163 -4.34 11.76 7.78
N GLY A 164 -3.09 11.29 7.66
CA GLY A 164 -1.88 12.09 7.57
C GLY A 164 -1.96 13.15 6.47
N HIS A 165 -2.46 12.77 5.30
CA HIS A 165 -2.66 13.67 4.17
C HIS A 165 -3.61 14.85 4.45
N SER A 166 -4.42 14.78 5.50
CA SER A 166 -5.29 15.90 5.90
C SER A 166 -4.55 17.07 6.57
N GLY A 167 -3.36 16.83 7.15
CA GLY A 167 -2.62 17.81 7.94
C GLY A 167 -3.25 18.12 9.31
N VAL A 168 -4.30 17.41 9.72
CA VAL A 168 -5.06 17.66 10.96
C VAL A 168 -4.49 16.80 12.09
N ILE A 169 -3.51 17.33 12.83
CA ILE A 169 -2.77 16.62 13.89
C ILE A 169 -3.66 15.86 14.88
N PRO A 170 -4.74 16.46 15.47
CA PRO A 170 -5.59 15.72 16.40
C PRO A 170 -6.26 14.49 15.77
N ALA A 171 -6.60 14.55 14.48
CA ALA A 171 -7.17 13.42 13.76
C ALA A 171 -6.12 12.33 13.51
N VAL A 172 -4.88 12.72 13.17
CA VAL A 172 -3.76 11.80 12.99
C VAL A 172 -3.42 11.07 14.29
N VAL A 173 -3.39 11.78 15.42
CA VAL A 173 -3.20 11.15 16.74
C VAL A 173 -4.27 10.08 16.98
N LYS A 174 -5.54 10.41 16.70
CA LYS A 174 -6.64 9.44 16.83
C LYS A 174 -6.50 8.26 15.87
N ALA A 175 -6.08 8.50 14.63
CA ALA A 175 -5.81 7.45 13.64
C ALA A 175 -4.75 6.46 14.13
N VAL A 176 -3.64 6.98 14.68
CA VAL A 176 -2.55 6.16 15.24
C VAL A 176 -3.01 5.36 16.46
N GLU A 177 -3.77 5.97 17.38
CA GLU A 177 -4.34 5.28 18.56
C GLU A 177 -5.23 4.09 18.15
N VAL A 178 -6.07 4.27 17.13
CA VAL A 178 -6.94 3.19 16.63
C VAL A 178 -6.12 2.10 15.94
N THR A 179 -5.12 2.51 15.14
CA THR A 179 -4.21 1.55 14.50
C THR A 179 -3.46 0.72 15.53
N ASP A 180 -2.93 1.35 16.59
CA ASP A 180 -2.22 0.67 17.68
C ASP A 180 -3.12 -0.37 18.38
N ALA A 181 -4.37 0.02 18.70
CA ALA A 181 -5.33 -0.90 19.31
C ALA A 181 -5.67 -2.10 18.39
N CYS A 182 -5.87 -1.85 17.10
CA CYS A 182 -6.12 -2.91 16.11
C CYS A 182 -4.89 -3.80 15.92
N LEU A 183 -3.71 -3.22 15.85
CA LEU A 183 -2.44 -3.94 15.78
C LEU A 183 -2.25 -4.86 16.98
N GLY A 184 -2.52 -4.36 18.19
CA GLY A 184 -2.46 -5.16 19.43
C GLY A 184 -3.31 -6.44 19.33
N ARG A 185 -4.53 -6.33 18.82
CA ARG A 185 -5.42 -7.49 18.61
C ARG A 185 -4.86 -8.49 17.59
N VAL A 186 -4.32 -7.97 16.47
CA VAL A 186 -3.69 -8.82 15.44
C VAL A 186 -2.49 -9.57 16.03
N VAL A 187 -1.62 -8.87 16.77
CA VAL A 187 -0.45 -9.49 17.43
C VAL A 187 -0.88 -10.56 18.41
N GLU A 188 -1.86 -10.30 19.30
CA GLU A 188 -2.41 -11.29 20.21
C GLU A 188 -2.93 -12.55 19.49
N THR A 189 -3.61 -12.35 18.34
CA THR A 189 -4.10 -13.47 17.55
C THR A 189 -2.97 -14.27 16.93
N VAL A 190 -1.96 -13.61 16.36
CA VAL A 190 -0.78 -14.25 15.76
C VAL A 190 -0.02 -15.06 16.82
N GLU A 191 0.25 -14.49 17.99
CA GLU A 191 0.94 -15.15 19.10
C GLU A 191 0.16 -16.36 19.62
N ARG A 192 -1.16 -16.23 19.78
CA ARG A 192 -2.04 -17.35 20.19
C ARG A 192 -1.98 -18.53 19.21
N LEU A 193 -1.76 -18.24 17.93
CA LEU A 193 -1.59 -19.25 16.89
C LEU A 193 -0.16 -19.77 16.76
N GLY A 194 0.77 -19.29 17.60
CA GLY A 194 2.19 -19.67 17.57
C GLY A 194 2.98 -19.04 16.43
N GLY A 195 2.46 -17.96 15.86
CA GLY A 195 3.11 -17.20 14.80
C GLY A 195 4.01 -16.08 15.31
N VAL A 196 4.70 -15.44 14.39
CA VAL A 196 5.54 -14.25 14.61
C VAL A 196 5.03 -13.11 13.75
N ALA A 197 4.89 -11.92 14.33
CA ALA A 197 4.53 -10.71 13.58
C ALA A 197 5.77 -9.86 13.29
N LEU A 198 5.88 -9.41 12.04
CA LEU A 198 6.80 -8.37 11.58
C LEU A 198 5.97 -7.11 11.37
N ILE A 199 6.24 -6.07 12.13
CA ILE A 199 5.46 -4.82 12.15
C ILE A 199 6.34 -3.71 11.58
N THR A 200 5.86 -3.05 10.52
CA THR A 200 6.59 -1.97 9.84
C THR A 200 5.61 -1.02 9.14
N ALA A 201 6.14 -0.05 8.42
CA ALA A 201 5.40 0.78 7.46
C ALA A 201 6.08 0.73 6.09
N ASP A 202 5.32 1.01 5.04
CA ASP A 202 5.81 1.07 3.65
C ASP A 202 6.50 2.42 3.36
N HIS A 203 6.13 3.48 4.05
CA HIS A 203 6.75 4.81 4.00
C HIS A 203 6.38 5.62 5.24
N GLY A 204 7.00 6.78 5.41
CA GLY A 204 6.65 7.76 6.42
C GLY A 204 5.55 8.71 5.94
N ASN A 205 4.77 9.22 6.87
CA ASN A 205 3.76 10.27 6.70
C ASN A 205 3.43 10.90 8.07
N ALA A 206 2.70 10.16 8.91
CA ALA A 206 2.16 10.65 10.18
C ALA A 206 3.21 11.05 11.23
N GLU A 207 4.44 10.61 11.10
CA GLU A 207 5.53 10.98 12.02
C GLU A 207 6.03 12.41 11.80
N GLN A 208 5.69 13.02 10.64
CA GLN A 208 6.06 14.40 10.32
C GLN A 208 4.84 15.17 9.81
N MET A 209 4.17 15.87 10.70
CA MET A 209 2.92 16.58 10.41
C MET A 209 3.11 18.07 10.16
N LEU A 210 4.32 18.62 10.37
CA LEU A 210 4.65 20.02 10.15
C LEU A 210 5.84 20.16 9.22
N GLU A 211 5.82 21.21 8.41
CA GLU A 211 6.96 21.66 7.62
C GLU A 211 8.10 22.16 8.50
N GLU A 212 9.26 22.47 7.90
CA GLU A 212 10.43 22.98 8.63
C GLU A 212 10.18 24.30 9.38
N ASP A 213 9.15 25.07 8.99
CA ASP A 213 8.75 26.30 9.66
C ASP A 213 8.06 26.04 11.01
N GLY A 214 7.69 24.78 11.31
CA GLY A 214 7.02 24.36 12.55
C GLY A 214 5.56 24.79 12.67
N GLU A 215 4.97 25.38 11.64
CA GLU A 215 3.61 25.94 11.64
C GLU A 215 2.76 25.38 10.49
N SER A 216 3.33 25.30 9.28
CA SER A 216 2.62 24.80 8.10
C SER A 216 2.41 23.29 8.17
N PRO A 217 1.23 22.77 7.81
CA PRO A 217 1.02 21.33 7.80
C PRO A 217 1.83 20.66 6.68
N HIS A 218 2.55 19.60 7.04
CA HIS A 218 3.15 18.68 6.10
C HIS A 218 2.15 17.56 5.81
N THR A 219 1.82 17.34 4.56
CA THR A 219 0.76 16.41 4.11
C THR A 219 1.24 15.37 3.11
N ALA A 220 2.53 15.37 2.79
CA ALA A 220 3.14 14.45 1.84
C ALA A 220 3.79 13.25 2.55
N HIS A 221 4.12 12.21 1.79
CA HIS A 221 4.98 11.15 2.28
C HIS A 221 6.38 11.67 2.60
N THR A 222 7.04 11.07 3.59
CA THR A 222 8.42 11.37 3.95
C THR A 222 9.36 10.25 3.50
N THR A 223 10.64 10.57 3.43
CA THR A 223 11.72 9.59 3.26
C THR A 223 12.35 9.17 4.58
N ASN A 224 11.69 9.46 5.70
CA ASN A 224 12.14 9.07 7.01
C ASN A 224 12.20 7.54 7.15
N ARG A 225 13.06 7.06 8.03
CA ARG A 225 13.12 5.64 8.35
C ARG A 225 11.83 5.20 9.04
N VAL A 226 11.33 4.04 8.62
CA VAL A 226 10.18 3.40 9.26
C VAL A 226 10.65 2.38 10.31
N PRO A 227 9.87 2.11 11.36
CA PRO A 227 10.23 1.12 12.37
C PRO A 227 10.15 -0.30 11.80
N LEU A 228 10.93 -1.21 12.36
CA LEU A 228 10.74 -2.66 12.23
C LEU A 228 10.72 -3.29 13.62
N VAL A 229 9.60 -3.92 13.96
CA VAL A 229 9.43 -4.67 15.21
C VAL A 229 9.12 -6.11 14.86
N VAL A 230 9.77 -7.05 15.55
CA VAL A 230 9.54 -8.49 15.42
C VAL A 230 9.14 -9.03 16.79
N THR A 231 8.03 -9.77 16.85
CA THR A 231 7.49 -10.26 18.13
C THR A 231 8.21 -11.50 18.67
N ASP A 232 9.17 -12.07 17.93
CA ASP A 232 10.00 -13.17 18.39
C ASP A 232 11.08 -12.65 19.36
N PRO A 233 11.03 -12.98 20.66
CA PRO A 233 12.02 -12.51 21.62
C PRO A 233 13.38 -13.22 21.51
N ALA A 234 13.46 -14.27 20.70
CA ALA A 234 14.70 -15.06 20.54
C ALA A 234 15.66 -14.47 19.51
N VAL A 235 15.22 -13.48 18.72
CA VAL A 235 16.02 -12.88 17.66
C VAL A 235 16.42 -11.44 17.99
N SER A 236 17.54 -11.01 17.42
CA SER A 236 17.90 -9.59 17.30
C SER A 236 17.60 -9.10 15.89
N VAL A 237 17.05 -7.89 15.78
CA VAL A 237 16.69 -7.30 14.50
C VAL A 237 17.76 -6.28 14.09
N GLU A 238 18.19 -6.34 12.85
CA GLU A 238 19.13 -5.38 12.26
C GLU A 238 18.40 -4.32 11.41
N ASP A 239 19.01 -3.15 11.27
CA ASP A 239 18.59 -2.15 10.29
C ASP A 239 18.71 -2.72 8.87
N GLY A 240 17.78 -2.33 8.00
CA GLY A 240 17.78 -2.79 6.61
C GLY A 240 16.90 -1.92 5.72
N GLU A 241 16.45 -2.51 4.63
CA GLU A 241 15.57 -1.90 3.64
C GLU A 241 14.24 -2.68 3.57
N LEU A 242 13.19 -2.08 3.00
CA LEU A 242 11.90 -2.76 2.83
C LEU A 242 12.03 -4.05 2.00
N GLY A 243 12.96 -4.08 1.04
CA GLY A 243 13.28 -5.27 0.26
C GLY A 243 13.81 -6.46 1.06
N ASP A 244 14.22 -6.25 2.32
CA ASP A 244 14.71 -7.30 3.22
C ASP A 244 13.57 -8.05 3.94
N LEU A 245 12.35 -7.52 3.91
CA LEU A 245 11.19 -8.12 4.61
C LEU A 245 10.81 -9.48 4.03
N ALA A 246 10.70 -9.59 2.71
CA ALA A 246 10.36 -10.86 2.06
C ALA A 246 11.41 -11.95 2.34
N PRO A 247 12.74 -11.72 2.20
CA PRO A 247 13.77 -12.65 2.65
C PRO A 247 13.68 -13.03 4.13
N THR A 248 13.31 -12.07 5.00
CA THR A 248 13.14 -12.34 6.44
C THR A 248 11.96 -13.28 6.69
N VAL A 249 10.81 -13.04 6.04
CA VAL A 249 9.64 -13.93 6.11
C VAL A 249 9.98 -15.32 5.61
N LEU A 250 10.65 -15.44 4.46
CA LEU A 250 11.06 -16.75 3.92
C LEU A 250 11.98 -17.51 4.88
N ALA A 251 12.88 -16.79 5.60
CA ALA A 251 13.74 -17.41 6.61
C ALA A 251 12.93 -17.99 7.77
N TYR A 252 11.90 -17.30 8.27
CA TYR A 252 10.99 -17.83 9.29
C TYR A 252 10.23 -19.06 8.82
N LEU A 253 9.85 -19.11 7.55
CA LEU A 253 9.15 -20.25 6.95
C LEU A 253 10.10 -21.40 6.58
N GLY A 254 11.42 -21.25 6.76
CA GLY A 254 12.42 -22.25 6.37
C GLY A 254 12.54 -22.42 4.86
N LEU A 255 12.12 -21.43 4.08
CA LEU A 255 12.15 -21.43 2.62
C LEU A 255 13.42 -20.78 2.09
N ARG A 256 13.87 -21.27 0.95
CA ARG A 256 15.03 -20.67 0.26
C ARG A 256 14.62 -19.38 -0.43
N LYS A 257 15.39 -18.33 -0.20
CA LYS A 257 15.26 -17.06 -0.89
C LYS A 257 15.62 -17.22 -2.39
N PRO A 258 14.76 -16.78 -3.34
CA PRO A 258 15.07 -16.73 -4.76
C PRO A 258 16.28 -15.82 -5.06
N LEU A 259 16.89 -16.03 -6.23
CA LEU A 259 18.06 -15.23 -6.65
C LEU A 259 17.67 -13.79 -7.02
N GLN A 260 16.47 -13.58 -7.51
CA GLN A 260 15.94 -12.26 -7.86
C GLN A 260 15.72 -11.37 -6.63
N MET A 261 15.44 -11.94 -5.48
CA MET A 261 15.39 -11.19 -4.23
C MET A 261 16.79 -10.79 -3.80
N THR A 262 17.12 -9.50 -3.94
CA THR A 262 18.45 -8.95 -3.55
C THR A 262 18.60 -8.74 -2.06
N GLY A 263 17.48 -8.57 -1.32
CA GLY A 263 17.45 -8.35 0.11
C GLY A 263 18.00 -9.53 0.94
N ARG A 264 18.13 -9.33 2.25
CA ARG A 264 18.68 -10.28 3.22
C ARG A 264 17.75 -10.50 4.40
N ASN A 265 17.94 -11.57 5.14
CA ASN A 265 17.26 -11.77 6.42
C ASN A 265 17.79 -10.75 7.45
N LEU A 266 16.89 -10.02 8.12
CA LEU A 266 17.19 -9.03 9.16
C LEU A 266 17.22 -9.61 10.58
N CYS A 267 16.74 -10.84 10.78
CA CYS A 267 16.70 -11.50 12.08
C CYS A 267 17.89 -12.43 12.26
N LYS A 268 18.58 -12.31 13.41
CA LYS A 268 19.73 -13.14 13.83
C LYS A 268 19.48 -13.83 15.15
#